data_32a411b59f936bac15abb85919d78221
#
_entry.id   32a411b59f936bac15abb85919d78221
#
_cell.length_a   1.000
_cell.length_b   1.000
_cell.length_c   1.000
_cell.angle_alpha   90.00
_cell.angle_beta   90.00
_cell.angle_gamma   90.00
#
_symmetry.space_group_name_H-M   'P 1'
#
loop_
_entity.id
_entity.type
_entity.pdbx_description
1 polymer ?
#
loop_
_entity_poly.entity_id
_entity_poly.type
_entity_poly.pdbx_seq_one_letter_code
_entity_poly.pdbx_strand_id
1 'polypeptide(L)'
;YGGHIGFDVRVNYENKSKLDGAITSARYVCSNEGYRRIDKRDHNTKRPRAETRTGCKVRMGITIDRETGNYEVHKLVTEHNHVLQLPGTCHLMPSQRKISTLQAFDIETADDSGIVPKAAHELASRQVGGSSNLTYTPRDHKNYLRTKRQRELMYGEAGSMLKYFRDKKTRILHLYMTYNTIVMNK
;
A
#
# COMPACT_ATOMS: atom_id res chain seq x y z
N TYR A 1 -0.28 19.41 -1.82
CA TYR A 1 0.36 20.41 -0.96
C TYR A 1 1.51 19.81 -0.17
N GLY A 2 1.27 18.81 0.72
CA GLY A 2 2.33 18.23 1.55
C GLY A 2 3.55 17.73 0.77
N GLY A 3 3.32 17.07 -0.38
CA GLY A 3 4.39 16.61 -1.27
C GLY A 3 5.26 17.72 -1.84
N HIS A 4 4.68 18.86 -2.18
CA HIS A 4 5.43 20.02 -2.67
C HIS A 4 6.23 20.73 -1.57
N ILE A 5 5.69 20.77 -0.36
CA ILE A 5 6.35 21.41 0.79
C ILE A 5 7.40 20.48 1.43
N GLY A 6 7.25 19.16 1.30
CA GLY A 6 8.20 18.19 1.82
C GLY A 6 7.80 17.60 3.18
N PHE A 7 6.51 17.39 3.43
CA PHE A 7 6.04 16.67 4.60
C PHE A 7 4.95 15.67 4.28
N ASP A 8 4.89 14.62 5.07
CA ASP A 8 3.91 13.56 4.92
C ASP A 8 2.62 13.92 5.68
N VAL A 9 1.47 13.67 5.04
CA VAL A 9 0.15 13.98 5.58
C VAL A 9 -0.55 12.70 5.99
N ARG A 10 -1.22 12.71 7.14
CA ARG A 10 -2.12 11.64 7.56
C ARG A 10 -3.49 12.19 7.94
N VAL A 11 -4.49 11.37 7.75
CA VAL A 11 -5.84 11.63 8.25
C VAL A 11 -5.84 11.40 9.76
N ASN A 12 -6.27 12.40 10.52
CA ASN A 12 -6.46 12.30 11.96
C ASN A 12 -7.85 11.71 12.27
N TYR A 13 -8.89 12.29 11.65
CA TYR A 13 -10.25 11.75 11.64
C TYR A 13 -11.01 12.17 10.38
N GLU A 14 -12.00 11.36 10.02
CA GLU A 14 -13.03 11.66 9.04
C GLU A 14 -14.39 11.31 9.63
N ASN A 15 -15.31 12.26 9.62
CA ASN A 15 -16.71 12.05 9.94
C ASN A 15 -17.49 11.95 8.63
N LYS A 16 -18.34 10.93 8.52
CA LYS A 16 -19.18 10.68 7.35
C LYS A 16 -20.65 10.81 7.70
N SER A 17 -21.41 11.34 6.77
CA SER A 17 -22.86 11.36 6.83
C SER A 17 -23.40 9.92 6.81
N LYS A 18 -24.39 9.65 7.66
CA LYS A 18 -25.07 8.34 7.68
C LYS A 18 -26.04 8.16 6.50
N LEU A 19 -26.42 9.25 5.83
CA LEU A 19 -27.40 9.23 4.75
C LEU A 19 -26.76 8.88 3.41
N ASP A 20 -25.65 9.53 3.07
CA ASP A 20 -25.02 9.48 1.75
C ASP A 20 -23.54 9.03 1.79
N GLY A 21 -22.97 8.83 2.99
CA GLY A 21 -21.57 8.46 3.15
C GLY A 21 -20.57 9.57 2.84
N ALA A 22 -21.03 10.79 2.50
CA ALA A 22 -20.16 11.92 2.20
C ALA A 22 -19.39 12.36 3.46
N ILE A 23 -18.14 12.82 3.28
CA ILE A 23 -17.33 13.34 4.36
C ILE A 23 -17.94 14.67 4.82
N THR A 24 -18.42 14.73 6.07
CA THR A 24 -19.00 15.95 6.65
C THR A 24 -17.93 16.84 7.28
N SER A 25 -16.89 16.25 7.86
CA SER A 25 -15.71 16.96 8.35
C SER A 25 -14.51 16.04 8.37
N ALA A 26 -13.33 16.60 8.17
CA ALA A 26 -12.08 15.85 8.27
C ALA A 26 -10.97 16.72 8.84
N ARG A 27 -9.99 16.06 9.47
CA ARG A 27 -8.76 16.71 9.90
C ARG A 27 -7.57 15.98 9.32
N TYR A 28 -6.75 16.72 8.59
CA TYR A 28 -5.48 16.31 8.06
C TYR A 28 -4.37 16.91 8.92
N VAL A 29 -3.35 16.12 9.24
CA VAL A 29 -2.24 16.53 10.11
C VAL A 29 -0.91 16.08 9.51
N CYS A 30 0.17 16.74 9.91
CA CYS A 30 1.52 16.26 9.61
C CYS A 30 1.72 14.86 10.25
N SER A 31 2.47 13.98 9.58
CA SER A 31 2.80 12.65 10.12
C SER A 31 3.55 12.73 11.46
N ASN A 32 4.28 13.83 11.70
CA ASN A 32 5.02 14.09 12.94
C ASN A 32 4.17 14.72 14.05
N GLU A 33 2.85 14.85 13.84
CA GLU A 33 1.94 15.40 14.86
C GLU A 33 1.79 14.45 16.06
N GLY A 34 1.74 15.04 17.25
CA GLY A 34 1.60 14.34 18.52
C GLY A 34 2.91 13.67 18.96
N TYR A 35 2.81 12.85 20.00
CA TYR A 35 3.91 12.10 20.56
C TYR A 35 3.58 10.61 20.60
N ARG A 36 4.59 9.76 20.50
CA ARG A 36 4.41 8.32 20.67
C ARG A 36 4.12 8.03 22.14
N ARG A 37 3.09 7.24 22.40
CA ARG A 37 2.87 6.71 23.76
C ARG A 37 3.96 5.69 24.06
N ILE A 38 4.41 5.68 25.34
CA ILE A 38 5.36 4.68 25.82
C ILE A 38 4.71 3.30 25.66
N ASP A 39 5.36 2.43 24.89
CA ASP A 39 4.93 1.03 24.76
C ASP A 39 5.63 0.20 25.84
N LYS A 40 4.84 -0.52 26.66
CA LYS A 40 5.36 -1.39 27.72
C LYS A 40 6.33 -2.48 27.21
N ARG A 41 6.30 -2.76 25.91
CA ARG A 41 7.18 -3.72 25.24
C ARG A 41 8.50 -3.14 24.77
N ASP A 42 8.63 -1.81 24.72
CA ASP A 42 9.82 -1.14 24.16
C ASP A 42 11.10 -1.50 24.91
N HIS A 43 11.05 -1.70 26.25
CA HIS A 43 12.21 -2.08 27.07
C HIS A 43 12.76 -3.48 26.76
N ASN A 44 11.92 -4.38 26.20
CA ASN A 44 12.31 -5.74 25.80
C ASN A 44 12.67 -5.83 24.30
N THR A 45 12.50 -4.74 23.53
CA THR A 45 12.69 -4.74 22.09
C THR A 45 14.15 -4.43 21.75
N LYS A 46 14.87 -5.39 21.16
CA LYS A 46 16.27 -5.21 20.73
C LYS A 46 16.48 -4.07 19.73
N ARG A 47 15.47 -3.76 18.91
CA ARG A 47 15.49 -2.68 17.90
C ARG A 47 14.16 -1.95 17.96
N PRO A 48 13.98 -0.98 18.86
CA PRO A 48 12.76 -0.20 18.94
C PRO A 48 12.57 0.61 17.65
N ARG A 49 11.32 0.84 17.29
CA ARG A 49 10.98 1.69 16.17
C ARG A 49 11.45 3.11 16.44
N ALA A 50 12.10 3.74 15.46
CA ALA A 50 12.55 5.11 15.56
C ALA A 50 11.37 6.05 15.90
N GLU A 51 11.63 7.04 16.77
CA GLU A 51 10.66 8.08 17.08
C GLU A 51 10.58 9.06 15.90
N THR A 52 9.40 9.18 15.33
CA THR A 52 9.15 10.07 14.19
C THR A 52 8.20 11.21 14.53
N ARG A 53 7.59 11.19 15.74
CA ARG A 53 6.63 12.21 16.17
C ARG A 53 7.31 13.26 17.03
N THR A 54 7.21 14.51 16.60
CA THR A 54 7.88 15.66 17.22
C THR A 54 6.90 16.64 17.89
N GLY A 55 5.61 16.28 17.97
CA GLY A 55 4.57 17.19 18.44
C GLY A 55 4.26 18.30 17.43
N CYS A 56 4.49 18.07 16.13
CA CYS A 56 4.21 19.05 15.09
C CYS A 56 2.73 19.49 15.13
N LYS A 57 2.50 20.81 15.06
CA LYS A 57 1.16 21.39 15.18
C LYS A 57 0.46 21.58 13.84
N VAL A 58 1.13 21.26 12.73
CA VAL A 58 0.60 21.43 11.38
C VAL A 58 -0.64 20.58 11.15
N ARG A 59 -1.72 21.25 10.80
CA ARG A 59 -3.04 20.64 10.57
C ARG A 59 -3.92 21.51 9.69
N MET A 60 -4.84 20.83 8.99
CA MET A 60 -5.93 21.44 8.26
C MET A 60 -7.23 20.74 8.64
N GLY A 61 -8.21 21.51 9.07
CA GLY A 61 -9.57 21.04 9.34
C GLY A 61 -10.52 21.54 8.26
N ILE A 62 -11.31 20.63 7.70
CA ILE A 62 -12.34 20.94 6.70
C ILE A 62 -13.71 20.51 7.20
N THR A 63 -14.73 21.25 6.78
CA THR A 63 -16.14 20.93 7.01
C THR A 63 -16.92 21.19 5.72
N ILE A 64 -17.90 20.34 5.42
CA ILE A 64 -18.78 20.58 4.26
C ILE A 64 -19.79 21.67 4.61
N ASP A 65 -19.92 22.66 3.75
CA ASP A 65 -21.08 23.53 3.70
C ASP A 65 -22.19 22.80 2.94
N ARG A 66 -23.30 22.52 3.62
CA ARG A 66 -24.42 21.76 3.04
C ARG A 66 -25.28 22.56 2.09
N GLU A 67 -25.22 23.89 2.13
CA GLU A 67 -25.96 24.75 1.23
C GLU A 67 -25.29 24.84 -0.14
N THR A 68 -23.97 24.98 -0.15
CA THR A 68 -23.18 25.07 -1.39
C THR A 68 -22.62 23.73 -1.86
N GLY A 69 -22.55 22.71 -1.00
CA GLY A 69 -21.88 21.43 -1.27
C GLY A 69 -20.34 21.51 -1.28
N ASN A 70 -19.76 22.66 -0.96
CA ASN A 70 -18.32 22.89 -0.97
C ASN A 70 -17.70 22.58 0.40
N TYR A 71 -16.40 22.28 0.39
CA TYR A 71 -15.64 22.13 1.63
C TYR A 71 -15.00 23.45 2.02
N GLU A 72 -15.22 23.85 3.26
CA GLU A 72 -14.60 25.03 3.86
C GLU A 72 -13.47 24.64 4.80
N VAL A 73 -12.35 25.38 4.74
CA VAL A 73 -11.23 25.22 5.66
C VAL A 73 -11.47 26.08 6.90
N HIS A 74 -11.86 25.45 8.02
CA HIS A 74 -12.12 26.15 9.27
C HIS A 74 -10.88 26.31 10.17
N LYS A 75 -9.84 25.52 9.91
CA LYS A 75 -8.58 25.58 10.66
C LYS A 75 -7.40 25.23 9.79
N LEU A 76 -6.41 26.12 9.77
CA LEU A 76 -5.15 25.89 9.06
C LEU A 76 -3.98 26.34 9.94
N VAL A 77 -3.02 25.44 10.17
CA VAL A 77 -1.74 25.72 10.85
C VAL A 77 -0.64 25.15 9.95
N THR A 78 0.30 25.98 9.54
CA THR A 78 1.31 25.63 8.53
C THR A 78 2.74 25.57 9.05
N GLU A 79 3.00 25.98 10.29
CA GLU A 79 4.33 26.05 10.87
C GLU A 79 4.80 24.67 11.39
N HIS A 80 5.90 24.16 10.82
CA HIS A 80 6.53 22.93 11.22
C HIS A 80 7.62 23.14 12.28
N ASN A 81 7.76 22.21 13.20
CA ASN A 81 8.84 22.17 14.23
C ASN A 81 9.91 21.10 13.93
N HIS A 82 9.97 20.62 12.69
CA HIS A 82 10.94 19.62 12.23
C HIS A 82 11.41 19.92 10.82
N VAL A 83 12.50 19.29 10.41
CA VAL A 83 13.05 19.43 9.07
C VAL A 83 12.09 18.83 8.04
N LEU A 84 11.90 19.53 6.94
CA LEU A 84 11.11 19.07 5.80
C LEU A 84 11.96 18.24 4.85
N GLN A 85 11.32 17.36 4.11
CA GLN A 85 11.96 16.54 3.08
C GLN A 85 12.40 17.42 1.91
N LEU A 86 13.57 17.12 1.36
CA LEU A 86 14.04 17.78 0.14
C LEU A 86 13.12 17.40 -1.05
N PRO A 87 12.89 18.31 -2.00
CA PRO A 87 12.01 18.06 -3.16
C PRO A 87 12.32 16.76 -3.90
N GLY A 88 13.62 16.44 -4.10
CA GLY A 88 14.06 15.21 -4.77
C GLY A 88 13.76 13.90 -4.01
N THR A 89 13.40 13.98 -2.72
CA THR A 89 13.11 12.81 -1.88
C THR A 89 11.63 12.67 -1.51
N CYS A 90 10.77 13.56 -1.97
CA CYS A 90 9.33 13.54 -1.67
C CYS A 90 8.64 12.26 -2.16
N HIS A 91 9.13 11.65 -3.24
CA HIS A 91 8.64 10.36 -3.74
C HIS A 91 8.81 9.20 -2.74
N LEU A 92 9.67 9.35 -1.71
CA LEU A 92 9.85 8.36 -0.64
C LEU A 92 8.81 8.47 0.48
N MET A 93 8.03 9.56 0.52
CA MET A 93 7.01 9.75 1.56
C MET A 93 5.83 8.80 1.37
N PRO A 94 5.34 8.13 2.43
CA PRO A 94 4.23 7.17 2.34
C PRO A 94 2.96 7.71 1.67
N SER A 95 2.60 8.97 1.92
CA SER A 95 1.41 9.59 1.30
C SER A 95 1.55 9.87 -0.20
N GLN A 96 2.78 9.89 -0.71
CA GLN A 96 3.07 10.17 -2.12
C GLN A 96 3.25 8.88 -2.94
N ARG A 97 3.31 7.73 -2.27
CA ARG A 97 3.56 6.44 -2.93
C ARG A 97 2.24 5.74 -3.25
N LYS A 98 2.07 5.40 -4.53
CA LYS A 98 0.91 4.65 -5.00
C LYS A 98 1.30 3.78 -6.18
N ILE A 99 0.96 2.51 -6.14
CA ILE A 99 1.05 1.62 -7.30
C ILE A 99 -0.21 1.85 -8.14
N SER A 100 -0.04 2.31 -9.38
CA SER A 100 -1.14 2.45 -10.34
C SER A 100 -1.62 1.09 -10.84
N THR A 101 -2.78 1.04 -11.49
CA THR A 101 -3.31 -0.20 -12.07
C THR A 101 -2.37 -0.78 -13.12
N LEU A 102 -1.77 0.07 -13.96
CA LEU A 102 -0.80 -0.37 -14.96
C LEU A 102 0.47 -0.94 -14.31
N GLN A 103 1.03 -0.24 -13.32
CA GLN A 103 2.18 -0.74 -12.57
C GLN A 103 1.88 -2.04 -11.82
N ALA A 104 0.65 -2.21 -11.30
CA ALA A 104 0.22 -3.45 -10.68
C ALA A 104 0.23 -4.61 -11.69
N PHE A 105 -0.27 -4.38 -12.90
CA PHE A 105 -0.24 -5.36 -13.99
C PHE A 105 1.20 -5.75 -14.37
N ASP A 106 2.11 -4.78 -14.51
CA ASP A 106 3.53 -5.05 -14.82
C ASP A 106 4.21 -5.87 -13.70
N ILE A 107 3.92 -5.53 -12.43
CA ILE A 107 4.42 -6.27 -11.26
C ILE A 107 3.94 -7.72 -11.28
N GLU A 108 2.66 -7.94 -11.58
CA GLU A 108 2.06 -9.27 -11.62
C GLU A 108 2.61 -10.09 -12.79
N THR A 109 2.72 -9.49 -13.97
CA THR A 109 3.30 -10.12 -15.15
C THR A 109 4.75 -10.55 -14.92
N ALA A 110 5.54 -9.71 -14.28
CA ALA A 110 6.91 -10.03 -13.90
C ALA A 110 6.99 -11.20 -12.89
N ASP A 111 6.12 -11.22 -11.87
CA ASP A 111 6.03 -12.29 -10.87
C ASP A 111 5.63 -13.62 -11.53
N ASP A 112 4.60 -13.61 -12.38
CA ASP A 112 4.11 -14.78 -13.12
C ASP A 112 5.16 -15.33 -14.10
N SER A 113 6.02 -14.46 -14.63
CA SER A 113 7.17 -14.81 -15.49
C SER A 113 8.40 -15.30 -14.70
N GLY A 114 8.33 -15.38 -13.37
CA GLY A 114 9.42 -15.83 -12.51
C GLY A 114 10.53 -14.80 -12.29
N ILE A 115 10.32 -13.52 -12.64
CA ILE A 115 11.29 -12.46 -12.40
C ILE A 115 11.25 -12.08 -10.92
N VAL A 116 12.41 -12.18 -10.26
CA VAL A 116 12.48 -11.84 -8.83
C VAL A 116 12.11 -10.37 -8.56
N PRO A 117 11.42 -10.04 -7.45
CA PRO A 117 10.90 -8.69 -7.21
C PRO A 117 11.95 -7.57 -7.24
N LYS A 118 13.21 -7.86 -6.91
CA LYS A 118 14.29 -6.89 -6.98
C LYS A 118 14.62 -6.53 -8.43
N ALA A 119 14.73 -7.52 -9.31
CA ALA A 119 15.03 -7.30 -10.73
C ALA A 119 13.86 -6.62 -11.44
N ALA A 120 12.62 -7.03 -11.15
CA ALA A 120 11.43 -6.39 -11.69
C ALA A 120 11.32 -4.91 -11.31
N HIS A 121 11.59 -4.56 -10.05
CA HIS A 121 11.61 -3.16 -9.61
C HIS A 121 12.73 -2.36 -10.29
N GLU A 122 13.92 -2.93 -10.43
CA GLU A 122 15.05 -2.28 -11.12
C GLU A 122 14.72 -2.04 -12.60
N LEU A 123 14.11 -3.01 -13.28
CA LEU A 123 13.64 -2.87 -14.66
C LEU A 123 12.64 -1.71 -14.78
N ALA A 124 11.59 -1.70 -13.95
CA ALA A 124 10.59 -0.64 -13.92
C ALA A 124 11.21 0.75 -13.65
N SER A 125 12.19 0.82 -12.73
CA SER A 125 12.93 2.05 -12.44
C SER A 125 13.68 2.58 -13.67
N ARG A 126 14.35 1.70 -14.41
CA ARG A 126 15.08 2.09 -15.64
C ARG A 126 14.13 2.53 -16.76
N GLN A 127 12.97 1.90 -16.90
CA GLN A 127 11.97 2.25 -17.91
C GLN A 127 11.42 3.67 -17.71
N VAL A 128 11.31 4.15 -16.45
CA VAL A 128 10.82 5.50 -16.14
C VAL A 128 11.96 6.53 -15.97
N GLY A 129 13.20 6.16 -16.28
CA GLY A 129 14.35 7.06 -16.19
C GLY A 129 14.90 7.28 -14.78
N GLY A 130 14.64 6.36 -13.86
CA GLY A 130 15.20 6.37 -12.51
C GLY A 130 14.19 6.12 -11.39
N SER A 131 14.68 5.71 -10.23
CA SER A 131 13.83 5.36 -9.08
C SER A 131 13.06 6.54 -8.50
N SER A 132 13.50 7.78 -8.72
CA SER A 132 12.79 9.00 -8.31
C SER A 132 11.51 9.24 -9.10
N ASN A 133 11.43 8.70 -10.31
CA ASN A 133 10.26 8.81 -11.18
C ASN A 133 9.26 7.65 -10.97
N LEU A 134 9.65 6.64 -10.19
CA LEU A 134 8.78 5.52 -9.86
C LEU A 134 7.96 5.86 -8.60
N THR A 135 6.65 5.67 -8.68
CA THR A 135 5.69 6.05 -7.61
C THR A 135 5.62 5.07 -6.45
N TYR A 136 6.50 4.06 -6.41
CA TYR A 136 6.54 3.04 -5.35
C TYR A 136 7.98 2.58 -5.09
N THR A 137 8.23 2.11 -3.88
CA THR A 137 9.54 1.61 -3.46
C THR A 137 9.66 0.09 -3.64
N PRO A 138 10.88 -0.49 -3.58
CA PRO A 138 11.07 -1.95 -3.56
C PRO A 138 10.28 -2.65 -2.45
N ARG A 139 10.06 -1.97 -1.31
CA ARG A 139 9.25 -2.48 -0.20
C ARG A 139 7.76 -2.53 -0.58
N ASP A 140 7.27 -1.49 -1.25
CA ASP A 140 5.87 -1.44 -1.69
C ASP A 140 5.58 -2.53 -2.72
N HIS A 141 6.50 -2.77 -3.67
CA HIS A 141 6.45 -3.88 -4.62
C HIS A 141 6.29 -5.23 -3.88
N LYS A 142 7.18 -5.53 -2.94
CA LYS A 142 7.12 -6.77 -2.16
C LYS A 142 5.84 -6.88 -1.32
N ASN A 143 5.39 -5.78 -0.72
CA ASN A 143 4.15 -5.75 0.05
C ASN A 143 2.93 -5.99 -0.84
N TYR A 144 2.92 -5.44 -2.06
CA TYR A 144 1.86 -5.66 -3.04
C TYR A 144 1.72 -7.15 -3.36
N LEU A 145 2.82 -7.81 -3.77
CA LEU A 145 2.82 -9.24 -4.08
C LEU A 145 2.43 -10.10 -2.88
N ARG A 146 2.91 -9.77 -1.68
CA ARG A 146 2.50 -10.46 -0.47
C ARG A 146 1.00 -10.36 -0.24
N THR A 147 0.43 -9.16 -0.40
CA THR A 147 -1.01 -8.93 -0.22
C THR A 147 -1.83 -9.65 -1.28
N LYS A 148 -1.37 -9.68 -2.55
CA LYS A 148 -1.99 -10.45 -3.64
C LYS A 148 -2.06 -11.93 -3.25
N ARG A 149 -0.91 -12.54 -2.91
CA ARG A 149 -0.83 -13.95 -2.49
C ARG A 149 -1.72 -14.28 -1.30
N GLN A 150 -1.79 -13.38 -0.29
CA GLN A 150 -2.68 -13.57 0.86
C GLN A 150 -4.17 -13.54 0.47
N ARG A 151 -4.56 -12.72 -0.51
CA ARG A 151 -5.95 -12.71 -1.03
C ARG A 151 -6.27 -13.99 -1.81
N GLU A 152 -5.31 -14.51 -2.55
CA GLU A 152 -5.44 -15.76 -3.30
C GLU A 152 -5.52 -16.98 -2.38
N LEU A 153 -4.96 -16.90 -1.17
CA LEU A 153 -5.06 -17.92 -0.12
C LEU A 153 -6.41 -17.88 0.62
N MET A 154 -7.51 -17.89 -0.12
CA MET A 154 -8.88 -17.73 0.40
C MET A 154 -9.27 -18.75 1.50
N TYR A 155 -8.60 -19.88 1.55
CA TYR A 155 -8.84 -20.96 2.54
C TYR A 155 -7.67 -21.15 3.54
N GLY A 156 -6.80 -20.13 3.70
CA GLY A 156 -5.54 -20.26 4.42
C GLY A 156 -4.49 -21.08 3.66
N GLU A 157 -3.26 -21.15 4.18
CA GLU A 157 -2.15 -21.85 3.52
C GLU A 157 -2.44 -23.34 3.35
N ALA A 158 -2.92 -24.01 4.42
CA ALA A 158 -3.26 -25.43 4.39
C ALA A 158 -4.40 -25.73 3.41
N GLY A 159 -5.46 -24.93 3.39
CA GLY A 159 -6.58 -25.10 2.47
C GLY A 159 -6.19 -24.90 1.01
N SER A 160 -5.34 -23.93 0.73
CA SER A 160 -4.82 -23.66 -0.63
C SER A 160 -3.90 -24.79 -1.09
N MET A 161 -3.07 -25.35 -0.21
CA MET A 161 -2.25 -26.53 -0.48
C MET A 161 -3.11 -27.75 -0.78
N LEU A 162 -4.14 -28.01 0.02
CA LEU A 162 -5.08 -29.11 -0.24
C LEU A 162 -5.83 -28.94 -1.57
N LYS A 163 -6.24 -27.70 -1.91
CA LYS A 163 -6.84 -27.39 -3.21
C LYS A 163 -5.86 -27.69 -4.35
N TYR A 164 -4.61 -27.23 -4.24
CA TYR A 164 -3.57 -27.51 -5.24
C TYR A 164 -3.40 -29.02 -5.47
N PHE A 165 -3.29 -29.83 -4.43
CA PHE A 165 -3.16 -31.28 -4.57
C PHE A 165 -4.41 -31.93 -5.17
N ARG A 166 -5.60 -31.44 -4.83
CA ARG A 166 -6.86 -31.88 -5.44
C ARG A 166 -6.89 -31.61 -6.92
N ASP A 167 -6.54 -30.39 -7.33
CA ASP A 167 -6.51 -29.99 -8.73
C ASP A 167 -5.46 -30.79 -9.53
N LYS A 168 -4.29 -31.03 -8.94
CA LYS A 168 -3.25 -31.90 -9.52
C LYS A 168 -3.73 -33.33 -9.69
N LYS A 169 -4.37 -33.91 -8.68
CA LYS A 169 -4.95 -35.27 -8.74
C LYS A 169 -5.97 -35.36 -9.87
N THR A 170 -6.87 -34.40 -10.00
CA THR A 170 -7.88 -34.37 -11.05
C THR A 170 -7.24 -34.30 -12.45
N ARG A 171 -6.21 -33.48 -12.64
CA ARG A 171 -5.47 -33.40 -13.91
C ARG A 171 -4.76 -34.72 -14.27
N ILE A 172 -4.12 -35.37 -13.29
CA ILE A 172 -3.44 -36.65 -13.51
C ILE A 172 -4.46 -37.73 -13.86
N LEU A 173 -5.59 -37.81 -13.17
CA LEU A 173 -6.66 -38.76 -13.48
C LEU A 173 -7.23 -38.52 -14.89
N HIS A 174 -7.45 -37.26 -15.28
CA HIS A 174 -7.93 -36.92 -16.61
C HIS A 174 -6.94 -37.34 -17.70
N LEU A 175 -5.64 -37.10 -17.51
CA LEU A 175 -4.58 -37.55 -18.42
C LEU A 175 -4.54 -39.08 -18.53
N TYR A 176 -4.69 -39.80 -17.42
CA TYR A 176 -4.71 -41.25 -17.39
C TYR A 176 -5.92 -41.82 -18.13
N MET A 177 -7.10 -41.24 -17.92
CA MET A 177 -8.33 -41.65 -18.62
C MET A 177 -8.26 -41.38 -20.10
N THR A 178 -7.76 -40.24 -20.54
CA THR A 178 -7.57 -39.92 -21.96
C THR A 178 -6.54 -40.85 -22.64
N TYR A 179 -5.43 -41.16 -21.97
CA TYR A 179 -4.43 -42.10 -22.44
C TYR A 179 -5.02 -43.49 -22.65
N ASN A 180 -5.75 -44.04 -21.67
CA ASN A 180 -6.38 -45.35 -21.80
C ASN A 180 -7.44 -45.38 -22.90
N THR A 181 -8.22 -44.32 -23.06
CA THR A 181 -9.21 -44.23 -24.17
C THR A 181 -8.55 -44.27 -25.53
N ILE A 182 -7.38 -43.63 -25.71
CA ILE A 182 -6.62 -43.64 -26.96
C ILE A 182 -5.99 -45.01 -27.21
N VAL A 183 -5.48 -45.67 -26.18
CA VAL A 183 -4.81 -46.99 -26.31
C VAL A 183 -5.79 -48.11 -26.56
N MET A 184 -7.01 -48.07 -25.96
CA MET A 184 -8.03 -49.10 -26.11
C MET A 184 -8.85 -49.01 -27.38
N ASN A 185 -8.75 -47.91 -28.14
CA ASN A 185 -9.40 -47.70 -29.47
C ASN A 185 -8.46 -47.97 -30.64
N LYS A 186 -7.33 -48.65 -30.44
CA LYS A 186 -6.45 -49.22 -31.44
C LYS A 186 -6.52 -50.73 -31.43
#